data_d67b29367f4de3434e75270f400b1fda
#
_entry.id   d67b29367f4de3434e75270f400b1fda
#
_cell.length_a   1.000
_cell.length_b   1.000
_cell.length_c   1.000
_cell.angle_alpha   90.00
_cell.angle_beta   90.00
_cell.angle_gamma   90.00
#
_symmetry.space_group_name_H-M   'P 1'
#
loop_
_entity.id
_entity.type
_entity.pdbx_description
1 polymer ?
#
loop_
_entity_poly.entity_id
_entity_poly.type
_entity_poly.pdbx_seq_one_letter_code
_entity_poly.pdbx_strand_id
1 'polypeptide(L)'
;ENRVRSREHGPIVADPKLVGDRKGGQTPATSPIVQTAVAVTRVLGRAPSLHYGSTDSNIPISLGIPAITIGSGGRAGRPHSLDEWVDVDKASTLPGMERALLIALALVGVE
;
A
#
# COMPACT_ATOMS: atom_id res chain seq x y z
N GLU A 1 22.50 -5.38 -29.71
CA GLU A 1 21.73 -4.20 -30.15
C GLU A 1 22.27 -2.90 -29.57
N ASN A 2 22.56 -2.80 -28.26
CA ASN A 2 23.09 -1.57 -27.64
C ASN A 2 24.48 -1.14 -28.16
N ARG A 3 25.34 -2.08 -28.58
CA ARG A 3 26.67 -1.77 -29.13
C ARG A 3 26.62 -1.11 -30.52
N VAL A 4 25.58 -1.37 -31.30
CA VAL A 4 25.40 -0.78 -32.63
C VAL A 4 24.88 0.65 -32.49
N ARG A 5 23.91 0.89 -31.62
CA ARG A 5 23.38 2.25 -31.34
C ARG A 5 24.44 3.22 -30.81
N SER A 6 25.33 2.74 -29.95
CA SER A 6 26.40 3.55 -29.38
C SER A 6 27.42 4.02 -30.43
N ARG A 7 27.58 3.32 -31.55
CA ARG A 7 28.46 3.73 -32.66
C ARG A 7 27.86 4.83 -33.52
N GLU A 8 26.53 4.87 -33.65
CA GLU A 8 25.82 5.85 -34.48
C GLU A 8 25.50 7.14 -33.73
N HIS A 9 25.30 7.07 -32.41
CA HIS A 9 24.80 8.19 -31.60
C HIS A 9 25.76 8.63 -30.47
N GLY A 10 26.98 8.12 -30.44
CA GLY A 10 27.95 8.41 -29.40
C GLY A 10 27.74 7.58 -28.12
N PRO A 11 28.55 7.83 -27.07
CA PRO A 11 28.45 7.09 -25.83
C PRO A 11 27.11 7.35 -25.11
N ILE A 12 26.54 6.30 -24.53
CA ILE A 12 25.36 6.43 -23.65
C ILE A 12 25.83 7.12 -22.38
N VAL A 13 25.27 8.30 -22.10
CA VAL A 13 25.52 9.04 -20.87
C VAL A 13 24.30 8.84 -19.95
N ALA A 14 24.55 8.43 -18.70
CA ALA A 14 23.53 8.39 -17.68
C ALA A 14 23.63 9.68 -16.83
N ASP A 15 22.53 10.39 -16.71
CA ASP A 15 22.38 11.56 -15.81
C ASP A 15 21.31 11.22 -14.75
N PRO A 16 21.67 10.46 -13.70
CA PRO A 16 20.71 10.08 -12.66
C PRO A 16 20.39 11.28 -11.79
N LYS A 17 19.07 11.55 -11.64
CA LYS A 17 18.54 12.58 -10.73
C LYS A 17 17.70 11.91 -9.66
N LEU A 18 18.01 12.22 -8.40
CA LEU A 18 17.15 11.79 -7.29
C LEU A 18 15.83 12.55 -7.36
N VAL A 19 14.74 11.84 -7.65
CA VAL A 19 13.39 12.41 -7.74
C VAL A 19 12.52 12.06 -6.53
N GLY A 20 13.03 11.24 -5.63
CA GLY A 20 12.35 10.87 -4.38
C GLY A 20 13.21 9.93 -3.54
N ASP A 21 13.02 10.00 -2.23
CA ASP A 21 13.63 9.09 -1.26
C ASP A 21 12.52 8.60 -0.32
N ARG A 22 12.12 7.35 -0.47
CA ARG A 22 11.12 6.71 0.38
C ARG A 22 11.80 5.65 1.23
N LYS A 23 12.09 6.00 2.48
CA LYS A 23 12.72 5.09 3.43
C LYS A 23 11.80 3.90 3.72
N GLY A 24 12.41 2.73 3.86
CA GLY A 24 11.72 1.51 4.26
C GLY A 24 11.55 1.44 5.77
N GLY A 25 10.72 0.50 6.19
CA GLY A 25 10.51 0.18 7.59
C GLY A 25 9.49 -0.95 7.73
N GLN A 26 9.22 -1.34 8.95
CA GLN A 26 8.25 -2.39 9.26
C GLN A 26 7.50 -2.06 10.54
N THR A 27 6.18 -2.16 10.51
CA THR A 27 5.35 -2.22 11.71
C THR A 27 5.31 -3.67 12.19
N PRO A 28 5.77 -3.98 13.41
CA PRO A 28 5.75 -5.34 13.93
C PRO A 28 4.35 -5.94 13.89
N ALA A 29 4.25 -7.23 13.54
CA ALA A 29 2.97 -7.93 13.52
C ALA A 29 2.27 -7.96 14.88
N THR A 30 3.02 -7.81 15.96
CA THR A 30 2.51 -7.75 17.35
C THR A 30 2.01 -6.37 17.77
N SER A 31 2.19 -5.33 16.94
CA SER A 31 1.74 -3.98 17.28
C SER A 31 0.20 -3.89 17.34
N PRO A 32 -0.34 -3.03 18.23
CA PRO A 32 -1.80 -2.91 18.40
C PRO A 32 -2.54 -2.65 17.09
N ILE A 33 -2.03 -1.76 16.24
CA ILE A 33 -2.67 -1.44 14.96
C ILE A 33 -2.78 -2.66 14.04
N VAL A 34 -1.75 -3.51 13.97
CA VAL A 34 -1.78 -4.74 13.17
C VAL A 34 -2.74 -5.76 13.77
N GLN A 35 -2.68 -5.96 15.09
CA GLN A 35 -3.56 -6.92 15.78
C GLN A 35 -5.03 -6.51 15.67
N THR A 36 -5.35 -5.23 15.80
CA THR A 36 -6.71 -4.71 15.60
C THR A 36 -7.18 -4.95 14.15
N ALA A 37 -6.35 -4.65 13.17
CA ALA A 37 -6.70 -4.88 11.76
C ALA A 37 -6.92 -6.37 11.44
N VAL A 38 -6.11 -7.25 12.03
CA VAL A 38 -6.26 -8.71 11.93
C VAL A 38 -7.58 -9.16 12.58
N ALA A 39 -7.88 -8.69 13.79
CA ALA A 39 -9.08 -9.06 14.53
C ALA A 39 -10.35 -8.60 13.77
N VAL A 40 -10.41 -7.35 13.35
CA VAL A 40 -11.54 -6.81 12.56
C VAL A 40 -11.72 -7.59 11.26
N THR A 41 -10.62 -7.90 10.55
CA THR A 41 -10.70 -8.69 9.31
C THR A 41 -11.33 -10.07 9.54
N ARG A 42 -11.00 -10.73 10.66
CA ARG A 42 -11.59 -12.02 11.05
C ARG A 42 -13.06 -11.92 11.43
N VAL A 43 -13.44 -10.88 12.19
CA VAL A 43 -14.85 -10.63 12.57
C VAL A 43 -15.73 -10.44 11.33
N LEU A 44 -15.18 -9.80 10.29
CA LEU A 44 -15.86 -9.67 8.99
C LEU A 44 -15.82 -10.95 8.13
N GLY A 45 -15.43 -12.09 8.71
CA GLY A 45 -15.43 -13.39 8.02
C GLY A 45 -14.35 -13.55 6.95
N ARG A 46 -13.27 -12.75 7.00
CA ARG A 46 -12.19 -12.78 6.03
C ARG A 46 -10.88 -13.29 6.63
N ALA A 47 -10.06 -13.94 5.83
CA ALA A 47 -8.72 -14.36 6.23
C ALA A 47 -7.76 -13.15 6.12
N PRO A 48 -7.14 -12.69 7.23
CA PRO A 48 -6.13 -11.65 7.15
C PRO A 48 -4.84 -12.20 6.54
N SER A 49 -4.19 -11.39 5.73
CA SER A 49 -2.83 -11.66 5.24
C SER A 49 -1.98 -10.41 5.38
N LEU A 50 -0.70 -10.60 5.71
CA LEU A 50 0.26 -9.52 5.88
C LEU A 50 1.23 -9.55 4.70
N HIS A 51 1.44 -8.40 4.09
CA HIS A 51 2.32 -8.24 2.93
C HIS A 51 3.25 -7.06 3.14
N TYR A 52 4.34 -7.05 2.41
CA TYR A 52 5.21 -5.90 2.26
C TYR A 52 4.84 -5.15 0.97
N GLY A 53 4.94 -3.84 1.01
CA GLY A 53 4.69 -3.00 -0.16
C GLY A 53 5.24 -1.60 0.04
N SER A 54 5.43 -0.87 -1.04
CA SER A 54 5.78 0.54 -0.99
C SER A 54 4.50 1.37 -1.09
N THR A 55 4.13 2.02 0.01
CA THR A 55 2.91 2.82 0.14
C THR A 55 3.21 4.07 0.97
N ASP A 56 2.23 4.95 1.13
CA ASP A 56 2.40 6.16 1.94
C ASP A 56 2.61 5.87 3.43
N SER A 57 2.28 4.66 3.90
CA SER A 57 2.62 4.20 5.26
C SER A 57 4.14 4.12 5.51
N ASN A 58 4.97 4.10 4.47
CA ASN A 58 6.42 4.16 4.62
C ASN A 58 6.87 5.43 5.36
N ILE A 59 6.17 6.55 5.18
CA ILE A 59 6.53 7.82 5.82
C ILE A 59 6.41 7.74 7.34
N PRO A 60 5.24 7.47 7.93
CA PRO A 60 5.13 7.33 9.38
C PRO A 60 6.00 6.20 9.93
N ILE A 61 6.11 5.06 9.23
CA ILE A 61 6.97 3.96 9.67
C ILE A 61 8.44 4.40 9.75
N SER A 62 8.93 5.18 8.80
CA SER A 62 10.31 5.70 8.81
C SER A 62 10.59 6.66 9.97
N LEU A 63 9.54 7.24 10.53
CA LEU A 63 9.59 8.12 11.71
C LEU A 63 9.36 7.35 13.04
N GLY A 64 9.29 6.02 12.99
CA GLY A 64 9.04 5.19 14.17
C GLY A 64 7.56 5.13 14.61
N ILE A 65 6.65 5.66 13.79
CA ILE A 65 5.20 5.65 14.07
C ILE A 65 4.61 4.37 13.45
N PRO A 66 3.97 3.50 14.27
CA PRO A 66 3.32 2.31 13.75
C PRO A 66 2.22 2.66 12.74
N ALA A 67 2.33 2.14 11.52
CA ALA A 67 1.35 2.37 10.46
C ALA A 67 1.17 1.12 9.61
N ILE A 68 0.01 1.03 8.99
CA ILE A 68 -0.33 -0.02 8.04
C ILE A 68 -1.07 0.56 6.84
N THR A 69 -1.00 -0.13 5.72
CA THR A 69 -1.88 0.10 4.59
C THR A 69 -2.89 -1.03 4.51
N ILE A 70 -4.15 -0.70 4.30
CA ILE A 70 -5.23 -1.66 4.12
C ILE A 70 -5.85 -1.48 2.74
N GLY A 71 -6.33 -2.58 2.15
CA GLY A 71 -7.07 -2.50 0.89
C GLY A 71 -8.41 -1.79 1.08
N SER A 72 -8.79 -0.94 0.14
CA SER A 72 -10.04 -0.18 0.13
C SER A 72 -11.29 -1.01 -0.15
N GLY A 73 -11.13 -2.30 -0.46
CA GLY A 73 -12.22 -3.10 -1.04
C GLY A 73 -12.36 -2.83 -2.54
N GLY A 74 -13.36 -3.45 -3.16
CA GLY A 74 -13.59 -3.32 -4.59
C GLY A 74 -12.59 -4.12 -5.44
N ARG A 75 -12.71 -3.92 -6.73
CA ARG A 75 -11.81 -4.49 -7.74
C ARG A 75 -11.07 -3.35 -8.42
N ALA A 76 -9.82 -3.56 -8.71
CA ALA A 76 -8.99 -2.61 -9.43
C ALA A 76 -8.05 -3.37 -10.37
N GLY A 77 -7.54 -2.70 -11.37
CA GLY A 77 -6.59 -3.31 -12.29
C GLY A 77 -5.70 -2.29 -12.97
N ARG A 78 -4.62 -2.80 -13.54
CA ARG A 78 -3.60 -2.05 -14.29
C ARG A 78 -2.99 -0.88 -13.49
N PRO A 79 -2.59 -1.08 -12.22
CA PRO A 79 -2.02 0.02 -11.43
C PRO A 79 -0.80 0.62 -12.13
N HIS A 80 -0.62 1.94 -11.98
CA HIS A 80 0.48 2.71 -12.57
C HIS A 80 0.50 2.73 -14.11
N SER A 81 -0.64 2.58 -14.77
CA SER A 81 -0.79 2.71 -16.21
C SER A 81 -1.86 3.76 -16.58
N LEU A 82 -1.85 4.20 -17.84
CA LEU A 82 -2.89 5.13 -18.34
C LEU A 82 -4.29 4.48 -18.39
N ASP A 83 -4.35 3.16 -18.34
CA ASP A 83 -5.59 2.37 -18.32
C ASP A 83 -5.94 1.87 -16.91
N GLU A 84 -5.41 2.49 -15.88
CA GLU A 84 -5.73 2.16 -14.49
C GLU A 84 -7.22 2.37 -14.22
N TRP A 85 -7.83 1.41 -13.55
CA TRP A 85 -9.25 1.46 -13.24
C TRP A 85 -9.54 0.94 -11.84
N VAL A 86 -10.62 1.44 -11.24
CA VAL A 86 -11.22 0.91 -10.02
C VAL A 86 -12.73 0.73 -10.25
N ASP A 87 -13.23 -0.40 -9.78
CA ASP A 87 -14.66 -0.68 -9.76
C ASP A 87 -15.29 -0.08 -8.51
N VAL A 88 -16.28 0.77 -8.69
CA VAL A 88 -17.01 1.45 -7.60
C VAL A 88 -18.32 0.75 -7.25
N ASP A 89 -18.50 -0.49 -7.66
CA ASP A 89 -19.65 -1.28 -7.25
C ASP A 89 -19.76 -1.37 -5.73
N LYS A 90 -20.96 -1.10 -5.21
CA LYS A 90 -21.21 -1.05 -3.76
C LYS A 90 -20.96 -2.38 -3.07
N ALA A 91 -21.36 -3.49 -3.69
CA ALA A 91 -21.22 -4.81 -3.06
C ALA A 91 -19.76 -5.19 -2.83
N SER A 92 -18.85 -4.75 -3.70
CA SER A 92 -17.42 -5.01 -3.60
C SER A 92 -16.66 -3.97 -2.77
N THR A 93 -17.11 -2.72 -2.77
CA THR A 93 -16.40 -1.58 -2.15
C THR A 93 -16.78 -1.36 -0.69
N LEU A 94 -18.07 -1.43 -0.35
CA LEU A 94 -18.56 -1.20 1.03
C LEU A 94 -17.85 -2.06 2.08
N PRO A 95 -17.55 -3.35 1.86
CA PRO A 95 -16.86 -4.15 2.86
C PRO A 95 -15.44 -3.69 3.18
N GLY A 96 -14.77 -3.00 2.25
CA GLY A 96 -13.46 -2.38 2.51
C GLY A 96 -13.58 -1.12 3.36
N MET A 97 -14.57 -0.29 3.07
CA MET A 97 -14.89 0.92 3.85
C MET A 97 -15.31 0.57 5.27
N GLU A 98 -16.20 -0.43 5.43
CA GLU A 98 -16.61 -0.95 6.73
C GLU A 98 -15.42 -1.43 7.56
N ARG A 99 -14.53 -2.20 6.95
CA ARG A 99 -13.30 -2.64 7.62
C ARG A 99 -12.43 -1.47 8.08
N ALA A 100 -12.23 -0.46 7.23
CA ALA A 100 -11.46 0.73 7.57
C ALA A 100 -12.07 1.47 8.76
N LEU A 101 -13.38 1.67 8.74
CA LEU A 101 -14.11 2.33 9.82
C LEU A 101 -14.03 1.54 11.13
N LEU A 102 -14.26 0.24 11.11
CA LEU A 102 -14.18 -0.61 12.30
C LEU A 102 -12.79 -0.65 12.91
N ILE A 103 -11.73 -0.66 12.09
CA ILE A 103 -10.35 -0.57 12.58
C ILE A 103 -10.13 0.78 13.28
N ALA A 104 -10.57 1.88 12.68
CA ALA A 104 -10.42 3.21 13.27
C ALA A 104 -11.16 3.30 14.60
N LEU A 105 -12.43 2.89 14.66
CA LEU A 105 -13.24 2.89 15.89
C LEU A 105 -12.64 2.00 16.99
N ALA A 106 -12.14 0.82 16.63
CA ALA A 106 -11.51 -0.09 17.58
C ALA A 106 -10.16 0.43 18.14
N LEU A 107 -9.47 1.29 17.39
CA LEU A 107 -8.22 1.89 17.85
C LEU A 107 -8.44 3.11 18.75
N VAL A 108 -9.44 3.93 18.48
CA VAL A 108 -9.71 5.15 19.27
C VAL A 108 -10.60 4.88 20.48
N GLY A 109 -11.28 3.75 20.50
CA GLY A 109 -12.33 3.44 21.44
C GLY A 109 -13.65 4.16 21.08
N VAL A 110 -14.78 3.52 21.38
CA VAL A 110 -16.12 4.11 21.29
C VAL A 110 -16.72 3.94 22.67
N GLU A 111 -16.99 5.06 23.34
CA GLU A 111 -17.78 5.06 24.56
C GLU A 111 -19.28 4.96 24.27
#